data_ef216d0cecd3be20f29bc6d788734e64
#
_entry.id   ef216d0cecd3be20f29bc6d788734e64
#
_cell.length_a   1.000
_cell.length_b   1.000
_cell.length_c   1.000
_cell.angle_alpha   90.00
_cell.angle_beta   90.00
_cell.angle_gamma   90.00
#
_symmetry.space_group_name_H-M   'P 1'
#
loop_
_entity.id
_entity.type
_entity.pdbx_description
1 polymer ?
#
loop_
_entity_poly.entity_id
_entity_poly.type
_entity_poly.pdbx_seq_one_letter_code
_entity_poly.pdbx_strand_id
1 'polypeptide(L)'
;MSSIEKIFSCGLSFLLVLLVGCGEPSVFHDVKVVEEKGWHKDSMVSFEYDATDTTTTYDLVIDIRHSSDYSYKNFWLFVRSEAPDGKSYTDTLECVLADNYGNWIGKSTGSLYELPVMFMPTTKFPRTGKFRFDLYQGMRNDILQGIHEMGFR
;
A
#
# COMPACT_ATOMS: atom_id res chain seq x y z
N MET A 1 17.67 -11.97 51.65
CA MET A 1 16.87 -11.79 50.39
C MET A 1 16.01 -13.03 50.19
N SER A 2 14.72 -12.86 50.33
CA SER A 2 13.78 -13.97 50.31
C SER A 2 13.53 -14.49 48.92
N SER A 3 13.22 -15.78 48.79
CA SER A 3 12.94 -16.45 47.49
C SER A 3 11.85 -15.76 46.68
N ILE A 4 11.02 -14.94 47.27
CA ILE A 4 9.92 -14.17 46.67
C ILE A 4 10.46 -13.03 45.80
N GLU A 5 11.56 -12.35 46.21
CA GLU A 5 12.16 -11.25 45.42
C GLU A 5 12.83 -11.76 44.12
N LYS A 6 13.36 -12.97 44.16
CA LYS A 6 13.98 -13.58 42.96
C LYS A 6 12.92 -14.02 41.91
N ILE A 7 11.74 -14.45 42.37
CA ILE A 7 10.63 -14.83 41.49
C ILE A 7 10.01 -13.59 40.84
N PHE A 8 9.92 -12.47 41.56
CA PHE A 8 9.39 -11.23 41.02
C PHE A 8 10.32 -10.57 39.98
N SER A 9 11.66 -10.65 40.20
CA SER A 9 12.64 -10.14 39.26
C SER A 9 12.71 -10.98 37.98
N CYS A 10 12.51 -12.30 38.04
CA CYS A 10 12.50 -13.17 36.88
C CYS A 10 11.21 -13.02 36.06
N GLY A 11 10.07 -12.78 36.70
CA GLY A 11 8.77 -12.53 36.03
C GLY A 11 8.72 -11.20 35.28
N LEU A 12 9.36 -10.15 35.82
CA LEU A 12 9.40 -8.84 35.17
C LEU A 12 10.36 -8.82 33.96
N SER A 13 11.44 -9.61 34.00
CA SER A 13 12.38 -9.72 32.87
C SER A 13 11.79 -10.51 31.70
N PHE A 14 10.86 -11.44 31.95
CA PHE A 14 10.20 -12.25 30.90
C PHE A 14 9.09 -11.48 30.17
N LEU A 15 8.48 -10.49 30.82
CA LEU A 15 7.40 -9.68 30.23
C LEU A 15 7.90 -8.64 29.20
N LEU A 16 9.20 -8.32 29.21
CA LEU A 16 9.78 -7.28 28.31
C LEU A 16 10.14 -7.79 26.90
N VAL A 17 10.05 -9.10 26.64
CA VAL A 17 10.49 -9.72 25.37
C VAL A 17 9.39 -9.84 24.32
N LEU A 18 8.13 -9.48 24.62
CA LEU A 18 6.99 -9.73 23.72
C LEU A 18 6.55 -8.52 22.86
N LEU A 19 7.39 -7.50 22.70
CA LEU A 19 7.08 -6.33 21.87
C LEU A 19 7.91 -6.23 20.59
N VAL A 20 8.38 -7.35 20.05
CA VAL A 20 8.91 -7.36 18.69
C VAL A 20 7.74 -7.48 17.73
N GLY A 21 7.17 -6.35 17.36
CA GLY A 21 6.22 -6.26 16.25
C GLY A 21 6.95 -6.61 14.96
N CYS A 22 6.71 -7.80 14.41
CA CYS A 22 7.14 -8.19 13.07
C CYS A 22 6.30 -7.42 12.03
N GLY A 23 6.67 -6.18 11.73
CA GLY A 23 6.29 -5.50 10.50
C GLY A 23 7.46 -5.58 9.53
N GLU A 24 7.22 -5.92 8.26
CA GLU A 24 8.27 -5.80 7.24
C GLU A 24 8.71 -4.33 7.15
N PRO A 25 10.02 -4.04 7.23
CA PRO A 25 10.49 -2.67 7.18
C PRO A 25 10.23 -2.08 5.79
N SER A 26 9.32 -1.12 5.70
CA SER A 26 9.14 -0.31 4.50
C SER A 26 10.13 0.86 4.53
N VAL A 27 10.92 1.04 3.45
CA VAL A 27 11.83 2.19 3.31
C VAL A 27 11.10 3.46 2.88
N PHE A 28 9.89 3.29 2.34
CA PHE A 28 8.99 4.36 1.93
C PHE A 28 7.55 3.88 2.14
N HIS A 29 6.71 4.75 2.67
CA HIS A 29 5.27 4.52 2.76
C HIS A 29 4.56 5.87 2.79
N ASP A 30 3.76 6.13 1.78
CA ASP A 30 2.92 7.32 1.69
C ASP A 30 1.47 6.89 1.38
N VAL A 31 0.50 7.54 2.01
CA VAL A 31 -0.93 7.26 1.84
C VAL A 31 -1.65 8.55 1.51
N LYS A 32 -2.51 8.50 0.50
CA LYS A 32 -3.31 9.64 0.05
C LYS A 32 -4.78 9.30 0.04
N VAL A 33 -5.57 10.23 0.55
CA VAL A 33 -7.02 10.14 0.55
C VAL A 33 -7.53 10.47 -0.86
N VAL A 34 -8.42 9.62 -1.36
CA VAL A 34 -9.21 9.89 -2.56
C VAL A 34 -10.35 10.86 -2.19
N GLU A 35 -10.77 11.69 -3.12
CA GLU A 35 -11.84 12.66 -2.88
C GLU A 35 -13.12 12.00 -2.31
N GLU A 36 -13.72 12.64 -1.32
CA GLU A 36 -14.92 12.14 -0.61
C GLU A 36 -16.11 11.86 -1.56
N LYS A 37 -16.18 12.62 -2.66
CA LYS A 37 -17.21 12.47 -3.70
C LYS A 37 -16.95 11.31 -4.67
N GLY A 38 -15.89 10.54 -4.43
CA GLY A 38 -15.44 9.47 -5.30
C GLY A 38 -14.27 9.86 -6.20
N TRP A 39 -13.61 8.88 -6.77
CA TRP A 39 -12.43 9.08 -7.62
C TRP A 39 -12.83 9.39 -9.06
N HIS A 40 -12.64 10.64 -9.48
CA HIS A 40 -12.90 11.05 -10.87
C HIS A 40 -11.88 10.44 -11.82
N LYS A 41 -12.32 9.95 -13.00
CA LYS A 41 -11.45 9.27 -13.98
C LYS A 41 -10.27 10.11 -14.49
N ASP A 42 -10.42 11.45 -14.50
CA ASP A 42 -9.38 12.38 -14.93
C ASP A 42 -8.50 12.88 -13.76
N SER A 43 -8.80 12.45 -12.53
CA SER A 43 -7.98 12.75 -11.35
C SER A 43 -6.92 11.68 -11.15
N MET A 44 -5.77 12.08 -10.63
CA MET A 44 -4.68 11.17 -10.28
C MET A 44 -4.35 11.25 -8.80
N VAL A 45 -3.84 10.14 -8.26
CA VAL A 45 -3.15 10.08 -6.97
C VAL A 45 -1.67 9.88 -7.25
N SER A 46 -0.84 10.83 -6.83
CA SER A 46 0.57 10.88 -7.20
C SER A 46 1.48 10.65 -6.00
N PHE A 47 2.52 9.83 -6.18
CA PHE A 47 3.56 9.54 -5.19
C PHE A 47 4.92 9.86 -5.76
N GLU A 48 5.83 10.35 -4.91
CA GLU A 48 7.20 10.65 -5.30
C GLU A 48 8.16 9.90 -4.37
N TYR A 49 9.15 9.26 -4.94
CA TYR A 49 10.23 8.60 -4.22
C TYR A 49 11.58 9.08 -4.74
N ASP A 50 12.47 9.51 -3.85
CA ASP A 50 13.83 9.89 -4.20
C ASP A 50 14.77 8.68 -4.03
N ALA A 51 15.07 8.04 -5.14
CA ALA A 51 15.96 6.87 -5.16
C ALA A 51 17.41 7.31 -4.95
N THR A 52 18.02 6.89 -3.85
CA THR A 52 19.40 7.21 -3.50
C THR A 52 20.39 6.11 -3.86
N ASP A 53 19.88 4.93 -4.21
CA ASP A 53 20.67 3.73 -4.51
C ASP A 53 20.11 2.99 -5.74
N THR A 54 21.01 2.46 -6.56
CA THR A 54 20.67 1.70 -7.78
C THR A 54 20.99 0.20 -7.66
N THR A 55 21.54 -0.23 -6.52
CA THR A 55 21.99 -1.61 -6.30
C THR A 55 20.98 -2.42 -5.50
N THR A 56 20.27 -1.77 -4.58
CA THR A 56 19.23 -2.38 -3.74
C THR A 56 18.02 -2.79 -4.57
N THR A 57 17.46 -3.92 -4.21
CA THR A 57 16.24 -4.46 -4.82
C THR A 57 15.05 -4.10 -3.93
N TYR A 58 13.97 -3.66 -4.55
CA TYR A 58 12.73 -3.24 -3.89
C TYR A 58 11.53 -4.01 -4.44
N ASP A 59 10.56 -4.22 -3.59
CA ASP A 59 9.21 -4.58 -3.98
C ASP A 59 8.34 -3.32 -3.92
N LEU A 60 7.69 -2.97 -5.03
CA LEU A 60 6.77 -1.85 -5.09
C LEU A 60 5.35 -2.37 -4.88
N VAL A 61 4.70 -1.87 -3.83
CA VAL A 61 3.37 -2.31 -3.41
C VAL A 61 2.41 -1.13 -3.42
N ILE A 62 1.22 -1.35 -3.96
CA ILE A 62 0.10 -0.41 -3.90
C ILE A 62 -0.88 -0.92 -2.85
N ASP A 63 -1.15 -0.11 -1.83
CA ASP A 63 -2.15 -0.41 -0.81
C ASP A 63 -3.47 0.26 -1.21
N ILE A 64 -4.54 -0.55 -1.30
CA ILE A 64 -5.88 -0.09 -1.67
C ILE A 64 -6.75 -0.18 -0.43
N ARG A 65 -7.39 0.94 -0.06
CA ARG A 65 -8.37 0.97 1.02
C ARG A 65 -9.75 1.35 0.47
N HIS A 66 -10.70 0.43 0.60
CA HIS A 66 -12.05 0.58 0.06
C HIS A 66 -13.11 0.23 1.12
N SER A 67 -14.33 0.70 0.91
CA SER A 67 -15.50 0.33 1.72
C SER A 67 -16.33 -0.77 1.04
N SER A 68 -17.34 -1.26 1.76
CA SER A 68 -18.35 -2.18 1.22
C SER A 68 -19.22 -1.54 0.13
N ASP A 69 -19.19 -0.20 -0.03
CA ASP A 69 -19.93 0.51 -1.07
C ASP A 69 -19.29 0.41 -2.46
N TYR A 70 -18.06 -0.11 -2.52
CA TYR A 70 -17.43 -0.41 -3.80
C TYR A 70 -18.22 -1.49 -4.54
N SER A 71 -18.58 -1.22 -5.80
CA SER A 71 -19.60 -2.02 -6.51
C SER A 71 -19.05 -3.20 -7.31
N TYR A 72 -17.74 -3.39 -7.37
CA TYR A 72 -17.09 -4.39 -8.22
C TYR A 72 -16.19 -5.31 -7.42
N LYS A 73 -15.97 -6.53 -7.90
CA LYS A 73 -15.01 -7.47 -7.30
C LYS A 73 -13.55 -7.23 -7.70
N ASN A 74 -13.31 -6.44 -8.74
CA ASN A 74 -11.99 -6.05 -9.22
C ASN A 74 -11.88 -4.54 -9.39
N PHE A 75 -10.66 -4.06 -9.42
CA PHE A 75 -10.33 -2.66 -9.63
C PHE A 75 -9.16 -2.56 -10.62
N TRP A 76 -9.39 -1.85 -11.71
CA TRP A 76 -8.36 -1.57 -12.71
C TRP A 76 -7.67 -0.25 -12.39
N LEU A 77 -6.32 -0.27 -12.39
CA LEU A 77 -5.47 0.90 -12.22
C LEU A 77 -4.60 1.07 -13.47
N PHE A 78 -4.46 2.31 -13.91
CA PHE A 78 -3.33 2.71 -14.75
C PHE A 78 -2.28 3.34 -13.86
N VAL A 79 -1.06 2.84 -13.91
CA VAL A 79 0.08 3.31 -13.13
C VAL A 79 1.11 3.91 -14.08
N ARG A 80 1.22 5.23 -14.09
CA ARG A 80 2.24 5.93 -14.86
C ARG A 80 3.47 6.15 -13.97
N SER A 81 4.57 5.52 -14.35
CA SER A 81 5.87 5.68 -13.72
C SER A 81 6.73 6.64 -14.53
N GLU A 82 7.23 7.71 -13.91
CA GLU A 82 8.12 8.69 -14.54
C GLU A 82 9.47 8.72 -13.84
N ALA A 83 10.53 8.56 -14.62
CA ALA A 83 11.92 8.57 -14.15
C ALA A 83 12.48 10.01 -14.09
N PRO A 84 13.61 10.25 -13.36
CA PRO A 84 14.24 11.57 -13.25
C PRO A 84 14.65 12.21 -14.57
N ASP A 85 14.80 11.41 -15.65
CA ASP A 85 15.11 11.91 -17.00
C ASP A 85 13.86 12.26 -17.82
N GLY A 86 12.67 12.20 -17.22
CA GLY A 86 11.40 12.52 -17.87
C GLY A 86 10.81 11.37 -18.69
N LYS A 87 11.50 10.22 -18.79
CA LYS A 87 10.92 9.04 -19.42
C LYS A 87 9.79 8.48 -18.58
N SER A 88 8.68 8.15 -19.21
CA SER A 88 7.52 7.59 -18.53
C SER A 88 7.00 6.34 -19.24
N TYR A 89 6.45 5.44 -18.42
CA TYR A 89 5.79 4.22 -18.86
C TYR A 89 4.45 4.13 -18.15
N THR A 90 3.47 3.51 -18.79
CA THR A 90 2.15 3.28 -18.17
C THR A 90 1.85 1.80 -18.18
N ASP A 91 1.61 1.25 -17.02
CA ASP A 91 1.20 -0.12 -16.80
C ASP A 91 -0.27 -0.19 -16.44
N THR A 92 -0.91 -1.31 -16.75
CA THR A 92 -2.29 -1.61 -16.36
C THR A 92 -2.28 -2.74 -15.35
N LEU A 93 -2.85 -2.48 -14.17
CA LEU A 93 -2.90 -3.42 -13.06
C LEU A 93 -4.35 -3.79 -12.75
N GLU A 94 -4.66 -5.09 -12.75
CA GLU A 94 -5.92 -5.59 -12.21
C GLU A 94 -5.75 -5.98 -10.75
N CYS A 95 -6.52 -5.34 -9.88
CA CYS A 95 -6.56 -5.63 -8.44
C CYS A 95 -7.84 -6.40 -8.14
N VAL A 96 -7.73 -7.65 -7.69
CA VAL A 96 -8.88 -8.47 -7.27
C VAL A 96 -9.20 -8.13 -5.82
N LEU A 97 -10.35 -7.48 -5.58
CA LEU A 97 -10.77 -7.01 -4.25
C LEU A 97 -11.72 -7.96 -3.54
N ALA A 98 -12.42 -8.83 -4.28
CA ALA A 98 -13.32 -9.84 -3.71
C ALA A 98 -13.14 -11.20 -4.37
N ASP A 99 -13.43 -12.26 -3.62
CA ASP A 99 -13.42 -13.62 -4.10
C ASP A 99 -14.64 -13.93 -5.01
N ASN A 100 -14.73 -15.16 -5.50
CA ASN A 100 -15.84 -15.59 -6.37
C ASN A 100 -17.20 -15.69 -5.65
N TYR A 101 -17.21 -15.63 -4.32
CA TYR A 101 -18.41 -15.66 -3.49
C TYR A 101 -18.84 -14.23 -3.07
N GLY A 102 -18.07 -13.21 -3.42
CA GLY A 102 -18.33 -11.81 -3.07
C GLY A 102 -17.77 -11.39 -1.71
N ASN A 103 -16.92 -12.21 -1.09
CA ASN A 103 -16.24 -11.81 0.14
C ASN A 103 -15.06 -10.91 -0.19
N TRP A 104 -14.95 -9.79 0.52
CA TRP A 104 -13.82 -8.90 0.37
C TRP A 104 -12.50 -9.56 0.80
N ILE A 105 -11.47 -9.43 -0.03
CA ILE A 105 -10.11 -9.87 0.25
C ILE A 105 -9.39 -8.74 0.99
N GLY A 106 -8.47 -9.11 1.88
CA GLY A 106 -7.69 -8.14 2.64
C GLY A 106 -8.10 -8.04 4.09
N LYS A 107 -7.45 -7.12 4.80
CA LYS A 107 -7.64 -6.91 6.22
C LYS A 107 -8.77 -5.92 6.46
N SER A 108 -9.79 -6.33 7.21
CA SER A 108 -10.85 -5.42 7.65
C SER A 108 -10.35 -4.54 8.81
N THR A 109 -10.58 -3.24 8.68
CA THR A 109 -10.30 -2.24 9.71
C THR A 109 -11.52 -1.33 9.83
N GLY A 110 -12.40 -1.61 10.79
CA GLY A 110 -13.69 -0.93 10.92
C GLY A 110 -14.60 -1.21 9.71
N SER A 111 -15.02 -0.16 9.00
CA SER A 111 -15.84 -0.25 7.80
C SER A 111 -15.05 -0.33 6.50
N LEU A 112 -13.73 -0.34 6.58
CA LEU A 112 -12.83 -0.37 5.44
C LEU A 112 -12.08 -1.70 5.34
N TYR A 113 -11.73 -2.04 4.11
CA TYR A 113 -10.90 -3.19 3.75
C TYR A 113 -9.60 -2.67 3.14
N GLU A 114 -8.47 -3.18 3.62
CA GLU A 114 -7.14 -2.82 3.15
C GLU A 114 -6.50 -4.01 2.45
N LEU A 115 -6.09 -3.82 1.21
CA LEU A 115 -5.46 -4.84 0.39
C LEU A 115 -4.15 -4.32 -0.20
N PRO A 116 -3.00 -4.91 0.19
CA PRO A 116 -1.74 -4.70 -0.50
C PRO A 116 -1.72 -5.47 -1.83
N VAL A 117 -1.38 -4.79 -2.90
CA VAL A 117 -1.25 -5.36 -4.24
C VAL A 117 0.19 -5.17 -4.73
N MET A 118 0.86 -6.26 -5.07
CA MET A 118 2.21 -6.22 -5.64
C MET A 118 2.14 -5.58 -7.03
N PHE A 119 2.82 -4.45 -7.20
CA PHE A 119 2.92 -3.76 -8.48
C PHE A 119 4.17 -4.22 -9.25
N MET A 120 5.34 -4.06 -8.66
CA MET A 120 6.60 -4.50 -9.25
C MET A 120 7.43 -5.25 -8.22
N PRO A 121 7.54 -6.58 -8.32
CA PRO A 121 8.42 -7.36 -7.45
C PRO A 121 9.87 -7.25 -7.90
N THR A 122 10.79 -7.31 -6.95
CA THR A 122 12.24 -7.50 -7.16
C THR A 122 12.82 -6.52 -8.18
N THR A 123 12.39 -5.25 -8.11
CA THR A 123 12.82 -4.20 -9.05
C THR A 123 14.03 -3.42 -8.51
N LYS A 124 14.77 -2.80 -9.42
CA LYS A 124 15.86 -1.86 -9.10
C LYS A 124 15.59 -0.54 -9.80
N PHE A 125 15.88 0.56 -9.11
CA PHE A 125 15.87 1.86 -9.76
C PHE A 125 17.09 1.98 -10.67
N PRO A 126 16.91 2.27 -11.98
CA PRO A 126 18.03 2.27 -12.94
C PRO A 126 18.97 3.46 -12.75
N ARG A 127 18.58 4.46 -11.96
CA ARG A 127 19.34 5.67 -11.63
C ARG A 127 18.87 6.26 -10.31
N THR A 128 19.67 7.12 -9.72
CA THR A 128 19.30 7.93 -8.57
C THR A 128 18.45 9.13 -9.00
N GLY A 129 17.67 9.68 -8.08
CA GLY A 129 16.82 10.85 -8.25
C GLY A 129 15.34 10.56 -8.07
N LYS A 130 14.52 11.57 -8.35
CA LYS A 130 13.09 11.56 -8.07
C LYS A 130 12.33 10.78 -9.13
N PHE A 131 11.67 9.71 -8.69
CA PHE A 131 10.68 8.94 -9.46
C PHE A 131 9.28 9.37 -9.03
N ARG A 132 8.36 9.46 -9.99
CA ARG A 132 6.96 9.76 -9.75
C ARG A 132 6.08 8.62 -10.24
N PHE A 133 5.08 8.28 -9.42
CA PHE A 133 4.08 7.26 -9.72
C PHE A 133 2.71 7.89 -9.63
N ASP A 134 2.05 8.02 -10.79
CA ASP A 134 0.71 8.59 -10.90
C ASP A 134 -0.28 7.44 -11.11
N LEU A 135 -1.24 7.31 -10.19
CA LEU A 135 -2.30 6.31 -10.23
C LEU A 135 -3.58 6.94 -10.77
N TYR A 136 -4.17 6.28 -11.75
CA TYR A 136 -5.48 6.65 -12.32
C TYR A 136 -6.43 5.46 -12.19
N GLN A 137 -7.69 5.73 -11.85
CA GLN A 137 -8.70 4.68 -11.90
C GLN A 137 -8.97 4.29 -13.36
N GLY A 138 -8.98 2.98 -13.64
CA GLY A 138 -9.18 2.39 -14.97
C GLY A 138 -10.59 1.80 -15.17
N MET A 139 -11.55 2.14 -14.29
CA MET A 139 -12.92 1.68 -14.39
C MET A 139 -13.72 2.53 -15.40
N ARG A 140 -14.88 2.03 -15.83
CA ARG A 140 -15.74 2.74 -16.81
C ARG A 140 -16.52 3.91 -16.22
N ASN A 141 -16.57 4.04 -14.89
CA ASN A 141 -17.27 5.10 -14.20
C ASN A 141 -16.52 6.42 -14.32
N ASP A 142 -17.23 7.50 -14.59
CA ASP A 142 -16.66 8.85 -14.53
C ASP A 142 -16.23 9.21 -13.11
N ILE A 143 -17.04 8.80 -12.12
CA ILE A 143 -16.73 8.94 -10.68
C ILE A 143 -16.87 7.56 -10.05
N LEU A 144 -15.78 7.02 -9.54
CA LEU A 144 -15.73 5.72 -8.90
C LEU A 144 -15.94 5.88 -7.39
N GLN A 145 -17.00 5.28 -6.87
CA GLN A 145 -17.32 5.28 -5.44
C GLN A 145 -16.64 4.12 -4.70
N GLY A 146 -16.45 4.28 -3.40
CA GLY A 146 -16.03 3.21 -2.50
C GLY A 146 -14.51 2.99 -2.38
N ILE A 147 -13.67 3.67 -3.18
CA ILE A 147 -12.22 3.74 -2.96
C ILE A 147 -11.93 4.99 -2.11
N HIS A 148 -11.29 4.81 -0.96
CA HIS A 148 -11.09 5.89 0.02
C HIS A 148 -9.65 6.36 0.12
N GLU A 149 -8.70 5.42 0.08
CA GLU A 149 -7.28 5.75 0.20
C GLU A 149 -6.45 4.87 -0.73
N MET A 150 -5.38 5.44 -1.25
CA MET A 150 -4.34 4.76 -1.99
C MET A 150 -3.02 4.95 -1.28
N GLY A 151 -2.31 3.86 -1.03
CA GLY A 151 -0.95 3.87 -0.50
C GLY A 151 0.06 3.39 -1.54
N PHE A 152 1.30 3.82 -1.37
CA PHE A 152 2.44 3.35 -2.14
C PHE A 152 3.61 3.09 -1.20
N ARG A 153 4.21 1.93 -1.28
CA ARG A 153 5.36 1.54 -0.46
C ARG A 153 6.30 0.58 -1.18
#